data_cf5370fe41c880b50f702c9306a793c7
#
_entry.id   cf5370fe41c880b50f702c9306a793c7
#
_cell.length_a   1.000
_cell.length_b   1.000
_cell.length_c   1.000
_cell.angle_alpha   90.00
_cell.angle_beta   90.00
_cell.angle_gamma   90.00
#
_symmetry.space_group_name_H-M   'P 1'
#
loop_
_entity.id
_entity.type
_entity.pdbx_description
1 polymer ?
#
loop_
_entity_poly.entity_id
_entity_poly.type
_entity_poly.pdbx_seq_one_letter_code
_entity_poly.pdbx_strand_id
1 'polypeptide(L)'
;MTTQLESLKKISSVVADTGDIDSIQKFSPDDCTTNPSLIYKAVQSKKYDKLVNEVISNSKSRKFHKTTDQVDFISDQLAIAFGIELSKIVPGYVSTEVDANLSFDTHATYEKAKQIINSYDHAGIPKNRILIKVAGTWEGIQAVKKLESEGISCNCTLIFSLTQAVACAEAGAFLISPFVGRILDWFKSNTSKEYDSSNDPGVESVEKIYNYFKKFNFKTVVMAASFRNKEEIINLAGCDKLTISPALLEELNQTSGELEPKLSAQTASVCELKRINVNESSYRWHLNENQMASFKLAEGIRLFNKDMLKLKDLILAQL
;
A
#
# COMPACT_ATOMS: atom_id res chain seq x y z
N MET A 1 -2.08 -3.49 -32.16
CA MET A 1 -2.45 -4.68 -31.32
C MET A 1 -2.62 -4.17 -29.92
N THR A 2 -3.64 -4.59 -29.20
CA THR A 2 -3.86 -4.26 -27.79
C THR A 2 -2.76 -4.83 -26.93
N THR A 3 -2.16 -4.05 -26.05
CA THR A 3 -1.18 -4.55 -25.08
C THR A 3 -1.87 -5.19 -23.87
N GLN A 4 -1.13 -6.04 -23.12
CA GLN A 4 -1.66 -6.61 -21.89
C GLN A 4 -2.01 -5.54 -20.85
N LEU A 5 -1.26 -4.43 -20.80
CA LEU A 5 -1.57 -3.30 -19.93
C LEU A 5 -2.90 -2.60 -20.32
N GLU A 6 -3.12 -2.35 -21.61
CA GLU A 6 -4.37 -1.78 -22.11
C GLU A 6 -5.57 -2.69 -21.85
N SER A 7 -5.37 -4.00 -21.98
CA SER A 7 -6.38 -5.00 -21.67
C SER A 7 -6.70 -5.05 -20.18
N LEU A 8 -5.67 -5.04 -19.32
CA LEU A 8 -5.81 -5.06 -17.86
C LEU A 8 -6.61 -3.85 -17.35
N LYS A 9 -6.35 -2.66 -17.92
CA LYS A 9 -7.07 -1.41 -17.56
C LYS A 9 -8.58 -1.45 -17.86
N LYS A 10 -9.06 -2.39 -18.68
CA LYS A 10 -10.50 -2.57 -18.95
C LYS A 10 -11.21 -3.41 -17.89
N ILE A 11 -10.46 -4.21 -17.13
CA ILE A 11 -11.01 -5.21 -16.21
C ILE A 11 -10.59 -4.99 -14.74
N SER A 12 -9.54 -4.18 -14.49
CA SER A 12 -9.08 -3.81 -13.15
C SER A 12 -8.57 -2.37 -13.18
N SER A 13 -8.71 -1.66 -12.06
CA SER A 13 -8.06 -0.35 -11.92
C SER A 13 -6.55 -0.54 -11.69
N VAL A 14 -5.74 0.07 -12.54
CA VAL A 14 -4.28 -0.01 -12.48
C VAL A 14 -3.72 1.13 -11.66
N VAL A 15 -2.96 0.80 -10.65
CA VAL A 15 -2.32 1.71 -9.71
C VAL A 15 -0.80 1.63 -9.87
N ALA A 16 -0.08 2.74 -9.81
CA ALA A 16 1.37 2.73 -9.84
C ALA A 16 1.96 2.65 -8.43
N ASP A 17 2.86 1.69 -8.20
CA ASP A 17 3.61 1.55 -6.94
C ASP A 17 5.00 2.17 -7.11
N THR A 18 5.10 3.50 -6.97
CA THR A 18 6.34 4.23 -7.21
C THR A 18 6.35 5.64 -6.59
N GLY A 19 7.56 6.12 -6.27
CA GLY A 19 7.83 7.54 -6.02
C GLY A 19 8.43 8.26 -7.25
N ASP A 20 8.57 7.56 -8.38
CA ASP A 20 9.12 8.17 -9.62
C ASP A 20 7.99 8.80 -10.45
N ILE A 21 7.92 10.12 -10.41
CA ILE A 21 6.91 10.96 -11.06
C ILE A 21 6.85 10.73 -12.58
N ASP A 22 7.99 10.57 -13.26
CA ASP A 22 8.03 10.40 -14.71
C ASP A 22 7.44 9.05 -15.14
N SER A 23 7.68 7.99 -14.35
CA SER A 23 7.12 6.68 -14.61
C SER A 23 5.59 6.70 -14.58
N ILE A 24 4.99 7.54 -13.71
CA ILE A 24 3.54 7.66 -13.60
C ILE A 24 2.95 8.34 -14.82
N GLN A 25 3.58 9.41 -15.32
CA GLN A 25 3.14 10.09 -16.54
C GLN A 25 3.11 9.13 -17.74
N LYS A 26 4.11 8.26 -17.84
CA LYS A 26 4.22 7.29 -18.95
C LYS A 26 3.05 6.30 -19.01
N PHE A 27 2.62 5.79 -17.86
CA PHE A 27 1.64 4.70 -17.82
C PHE A 27 0.20 5.16 -17.56
N SER A 28 0.00 6.42 -17.15
CA SER A 28 -1.32 7.00 -16.87
C SER A 28 -2.18 6.06 -16.00
N PRO A 29 -1.72 5.72 -14.78
CA PRO A 29 -2.50 4.90 -13.85
C PRO A 29 -3.65 5.71 -13.24
N ASP A 30 -4.64 5.02 -12.67
CA ASP A 30 -5.77 5.66 -12.00
C ASP A 30 -5.35 6.30 -10.68
N ASP A 31 -4.54 5.59 -9.89
CA ASP A 31 -4.05 5.99 -8.56
C ASP A 31 -2.54 5.77 -8.44
N CYS A 32 -1.98 6.23 -7.33
CA CYS A 32 -0.59 5.96 -6.99
C CYS A 32 -0.42 5.59 -5.51
N THR A 33 0.47 4.64 -5.24
CA THR A 33 0.88 4.29 -3.88
C THR A 33 2.34 4.62 -3.66
N THR A 34 2.63 5.19 -2.49
CA THR A 34 4.00 5.36 -2.00
C THR A 34 4.20 4.57 -0.70
N ASN A 35 5.45 4.50 -0.27
CA ASN A 35 5.86 3.96 1.02
C ASN A 35 7.25 4.51 1.36
N PRO A 36 7.74 4.34 2.61
CA PRO A 36 9.05 4.86 3.02
C PRO A 36 10.21 4.45 2.11
N SER A 37 10.22 3.21 1.62
CA SER A 37 11.27 2.71 0.73
C SER A 37 11.26 3.41 -0.63
N LEU A 38 10.09 3.72 -1.17
CA LEU A 38 9.95 4.42 -2.46
C LEU A 38 10.36 5.89 -2.34
N ILE A 39 9.98 6.56 -1.26
CA ILE A 39 10.40 7.95 -0.98
C ILE A 39 11.92 8.01 -0.76
N TYR A 40 12.48 7.10 0.04
CA TYR A 40 13.93 7.01 0.23
C TYR A 40 14.67 6.87 -1.11
N LYS A 41 14.23 5.95 -1.98
CA LYS A 41 14.83 5.76 -3.32
C LYS A 41 14.71 7.00 -4.19
N ALA A 42 13.56 7.68 -4.18
CA ALA A 42 13.34 8.90 -4.94
C ALA A 42 14.29 10.02 -4.49
N VAL A 43 14.45 10.22 -3.18
CA VAL A 43 15.40 11.19 -2.61
C VAL A 43 16.85 10.81 -2.95
N GLN A 44 17.21 9.53 -2.83
CA GLN A 44 18.57 9.03 -3.13
C GLN A 44 18.96 9.19 -4.61
N SER A 45 17.98 9.15 -5.53
CA SER A 45 18.23 9.25 -6.98
C SER A 45 18.75 10.62 -7.42
N LYS A 46 18.67 11.65 -6.55
CA LYS A 46 18.99 13.06 -6.84
C LYS A 46 18.17 13.70 -7.96
N LYS A 47 17.29 12.97 -8.59
CA LYS A 47 16.41 13.45 -9.66
C LYS A 47 15.46 14.55 -9.17
N TYR A 48 15.13 14.52 -7.88
CA TYR A 48 14.19 15.43 -7.23
C TYR A 48 14.86 16.40 -6.25
N ASP A 49 16.17 16.68 -6.41
CA ASP A 49 16.95 17.53 -5.51
C ASP A 49 16.30 18.91 -5.31
N LYS A 50 15.67 19.48 -6.34
CA LYS A 50 14.95 20.75 -6.21
C LYS A 50 13.82 20.66 -5.21
N LEU A 51 12.97 19.63 -5.30
CA LEU A 51 11.86 19.38 -4.35
C LEU A 51 12.37 19.13 -2.94
N VAL A 52 13.41 18.30 -2.82
CA VAL A 52 14.04 17.97 -1.53
C VAL A 52 14.62 19.21 -0.86
N ASN A 53 15.39 20.01 -1.61
CA ASN A 53 16.01 21.24 -1.11
C ASN A 53 14.99 22.31 -0.71
N GLU A 54 13.87 22.39 -1.43
CA GLU A 54 12.75 23.28 -1.09
C GLU A 54 12.13 22.89 0.25
N VAL A 55 11.84 21.60 0.47
CA VAL A 55 11.30 21.11 1.74
C VAL A 55 12.25 21.37 2.90
N ILE A 56 13.54 21.09 2.72
CA ILE A 56 14.57 21.35 3.74
C ILE A 56 14.68 22.86 4.03
N SER A 57 14.71 23.69 3.01
CA SER A 57 14.79 25.15 3.16
C SER A 57 13.59 25.71 3.93
N ASN A 58 12.38 25.24 3.61
CA ASN A 58 11.14 25.65 4.30
C ASN A 58 11.15 25.27 5.79
N SER A 59 11.83 24.18 6.16
CA SER A 59 11.96 23.79 7.56
C SER A 59 12.79 24.78 8.40
N LYS A 60 13.76 25.48 7.77
CA LYS A 60 14.67 26.43 8.46
C LYS A 60 13.95 27.65 9.04
N SER A 61 12.77 27.98 8.53
CA SER A 61 11.92 29.06 9.07
C SER A 61 11.20 28.68 10.37
N ARG A 62 11.22 27.41 10.76
CA ARG A 62 10.59 26.87 11.97
C ARG A 62 11.60 26.69 13.10
N LYS A 63 11.14 26.88 14.33
CA LYS A 63 11.96 26.59 15.53
C LYS A 63 11.66 25.17 15.98
N PHE A 64 12.70 24.36 16.14
CA PHE A 64 12.63 23.01 16.69
C PHE A 64 13.43 22.98 17.99
N HIS A 65 12.98 22.18 18.96
CA HIS A 65 13.71 21.99 20.22
C HIS A 65 14.92 21.07 20.06
N LYS A 66 14.81 20.09 19.16
CA LYS A 66 15.86 19.10 18.86
C LYS A 66 16.01 18.93 17.34
N THR A 67 17.22 18.63 16.91
CA THR A 67 17.50 18.28 15.50
C THR A 67 16.66 17.07 15.05
N THR A 68 16.42 16.09 15.93
CA THR A 68 15.56 14.94 15.65
C THR A 68 14.16 15.34 15.26
N ASP A 69 13.57 16.32 15.96
CA ASP A 69 12.21 16.82 15.67
C ASP A 69 12.15 17.50 14.29
N GLN A 70 13.24 18.20 13.93
CA GLN A 70 13.37 18.81 12.60
C GLN A 70 13.48 17.74 11.50
N VAL A 71 14.30 16.72 11.72
CA VAL A 71 14.46 15.60 10.76
C VAL A 71 13.15 14.84 10.58
N ASP A 72 12.42 14.56 11.66
CA ASP A 72 11.11 13.91 11.63
C ASP A 72 10.11 14.75 10.82
N PHE A 73 10.06 16.04 11.10
CA PHE A 73 9.21 16.98 10.36
C PHE A 73 9.56 16.99 8.86
N ILE A 74 10.84 17.06 8.49
CA ILE A 74 11.26 17.08 7.09
C ILE A 74 10.91 15.76 6.40
N SER A 75 11.08 14.62 7.07
CA SER A 75 10.73 13.32 6.49
C SER A 75 9.24 13.22 6.15
N ASP A 76 8.37 13.70 7.04
CA ASP A 76 6.92 13.81 6.77
C ASP A 76 6.62 14.73 5.59
N GLN A 77 7.24 15.93 5.60
CA GLN A 77 7.03 16.92 4.54
C GLN A 77 7.53 16.42 3.17
N LEU A 78 8.58 15.60 3.12
CA LEU A 78 9.03 14.97 1.87
C LEU A 78 7.98 13.98 1.36
N ALA A 79 7.45 13.09 2.22
CA ALA A 79 6.40 12.16 1.80
C ALA A 79 5.17 12.90 1.26
N ILE A 80 4.78 14.00 1.91
CA ILE A 80 3.67 14.85 1.49
C ILE A 80 3.99 15.59 0.18
N ALA A 81 5.19 16.15 0.04
CA ALA A 81 5.60 16.87 -1.18
C ALA A 81 5.59 15.96 -2.42
N PHE A 82 6.12 14.74 -2.29
CA PHE A 82 5.99 13.74 -3.35
C PHE A 82 4.52 13.41 -3.62
N GLY A 83 3.71 13.19 -2.59
CA GLY A 83 2.28 12.93 -2.74
C GLY A 83 1.52 14.06 -3.44
N ILE A 84 1.87 15.32 -3.18
CA ILE A 84 1.30 16.49 -3.86
C ILE A 84 1.64 16.46 -5.36
N GLU A 85 2.91 16.22 -5.73
CA GLU A 85 3.29 16.11 -7.14
C GLU A 85 2.57 14.95 -7.84
N LEU A 86 2.48 13.80 -7.18
CA LEU A 86 1.75 12.65 -7.70
C LEU A 86 0.26 12.93 -7.89
N SER A 87 -0.37 13.65 -6.96
CA SER A 87 -1.80 14.00 -7.03
C SER A 87 -2.17 14.92 -8.20
N LYS A 88 -1.19 15.63 -8.77
CA LYS A 88 -1.38 16.45 -9.98
C LYS A 88 -1.47 15.60 -11.25
N ILE A 89 -0.96 14.37 -11.21
CA ILE A 89 -0.82 13.49 -12.38
C ILE A 89 -1.91 12.44 -12.42
N VAL A 90 -2.14 11.74 -11.27
CA VAL A 90 -3.18 10.70 -11.21
C VAL A 90 -4.57 11.32 -11.01
N PRO A 91 -5.61 10.82 -11.68
CA PRO A 91 -6.98 11.34 -11.50
C PRO A 91 -7.62 10.91 -10.16
N GLY A 92 -7.20 9.80 -9.61
CA GLY A 92 -7.75 9.17 -8.40
C GLY A 92 -6.97 9.50 -7.12
N TYR A 93 -6.62 8.49 -6.37
CA TYR A 93 -6.04 8.60 -5.03
C TYR A 93 -4.52 8.54 -5.02
N VAL A 94 -3.92 9.22 -4.04
CA VAL A 94 -2.53 9.00 -3.63
C VAL A 94 -2.52 8.42 -2.21
N SER A 95 -1.81 7.30 -2.02
CA SER A 95 -1.63 6.71 -0.70
C SER A 95 -0.34 7.19 -0.05
N THR A 96 -0.44 7.82 1.13
CA THR A 96 0.70 8.26 1.95
C THR A 96 0.71 7.50 3.26
N GLU A 97 1.85 6.88 3.59
CA GLU A 97 1.97 5.96 4.71
C GLU A 97 2.41 6.69 5.99
N VAL A 98 1.78 6.35 7.12
CA VAL A 98 2.25 6.76 8.44
C VAL A 98 3.52 6.00 8.83
N ASP A 99 4.31 6.56 9.75
CA ASP A 99 5.57 5.95 10.19
C ASP A 99 5.35 4.52 10.70
N ALA A 100 6.17 3.57 10.20
CA ALA A 100 6.06 2.16 10.56
C ALA A 100 6.32 1.87 12.06
N ASN A 101 7.08 2.73 12.75
CA ASN A 101 7.30 2.61 14.19
C ASN A 101 6.04 2.89 15.03
N LEU A 102 5.01 3.51 14.45
CA LEU A 102 3.72 3.75 15.09
C LEU A 102 2.75 2.56 14.96
N SER A 103 3.13 1.50 14.27
CA SER A 103 2.25 0.36 13.93
C SER A 103 1.59 -0.31 15.13
N PHE A 104 2.11 -0.14 16.35
CA PHE A 104 1.59 -0.72 17.60
C PHE A 104 1.05 0.34 18.57
N ASP A 105 0.83 1.58 18.09
CA ASP A 105 0.24 2.67 18.87
C ASP A 105 -0.93 3.28 18.09
N THR A 106 -2.14 2.93 18.52
CA THR A 106 -3.40 3.39 17.91
C THR A 106 -3.51 4.92 17.95
N HIS A 107 -3.16 5.54 19.08
CA HIS A 107 -3.32 6.98 19.24
C HIS A 107 -2.31 7.74 18.39
N ALA A 108 -1.03 7.37 18.45
CA ALA A 108 0.02 8.02 17.67
C ALA A 108 -0.21 7.84 16.16
N THR A 109 -0.65 6.65 15.70
CA THR A 109 -1.03 6.41 14.30
C THR A 109 -2.17 7.32 13.86
N TYR A 110 -3.23 7.45 14.68
CA TYR A 110 -4.36 8.33 14.40
C TYR A 110 -3.95 9.80 14.32
N GLU A 111 -3.17 10.31 15.28
CA GLU A 111 -2.72 11.70 15.30
C GLU A 111 -1.79 12.00 14.11
N LYS A 112 -0.88 11.10 13.76
CA LYS A 112 -0.01 11.22 12.58
C LYS A 112 -0.84 11.28 11.29
N ALA A 113 -1.83 10.42 11.15
CA ALA A 113 -2.74 10.41 10.00
C ALA A 113 -3.45 11.75 9.82
N LYS A 114 -3.95 12.35 10.92
CA LYS A 114 -4.58 13.66 10.88
C LYS A 114 -3.60 14.79 10.51
N GLN A 115 -2.37 14.72 10.99
CA GLN A 115 -1.32 15.68 10.62
C GLN A 115 -1.02 15.62 9.12
N ILE A 116 -0.94 14.41 8.55
CA ILE A 116 -0.73 14.21 7.10
C ILE A 116 -1.90 14.82 6.31
N ILE A 117 -3.15 14.50 6.67
CA ILE A 117 -4.34 15.06 5.99
C ILE A 117 -4.38 16.59 6.07
N ASN A 118 -4.11 17.15 7.24
CA ASN A 118 -4.06 18.61 7.41
C ASN A 118 -2.98 19.25 6.54
N SER A 119 -1.83 18.60 6.37
CA SER A 119 -0.76 19.10 5.51
C SER A 119 -1.16 19.11 4.04
N TYR A 120 -1.88 18.08 3.57
CA TYR A 120 -2.44 18.06 2.21
C TYR A 120 -3.51 19.15 2.02
N ASP A 121 -4.39 19.34 2.98
CA ASP A 121 -5.43 20.37 2.94
C ASP A 121 -4.82 21.78 2.84
N HIS A 122 -3.79 22.07 3.66
CA HIS A 122 -3.04 23.33 3.56
C HIS A 122 -2.35 23.53 2.21
N ALA A 123 -2.00 22.45 1.53
CA ALA A 123 -1.46 22.48 0.16
C ALA A 123 -2.54 22.54 -0.93
N GLY A 124 -3.83 22.62 -0.56
CA GLY A 124 -4.95 22.66 -1.49
C GLY A 124 -5.36 21.30 -2.07
N ILE A 125 -4.86 20.22 -1.53
CA ILE A 125 -5.25 18.86 -1.95
C ILE A 125 -6.35 18.35 -1.00
N PRO A 126 -7.58 18.13 -1.51
CA PRO A 126 -8.69 17.75 -0.66
C PRO A 126 -8.54 16.30 -0.15
N LYS A 127 -9.01 16.06 1.08
CA LYS A 127 -8.88 14.75 1.77
C LYS A 127 -9.43 13.55 0.99
N ASN A 128 -10.41 13.77 0.12
CA ASN A 128 -10.99 12.72 -0.73
C ASN A 128 -10.10 12.29 -1.92
N ARG A 129 -8.90 12.85 -2.03
CA ARG A 129 -7.84 12.47 -2.96
C ARG A 129 -6.71 11.67 -2.29
N ILE A 130 -6.75 11.55 -0.95
CA ILE A 130 -5.67 10.96 -0.17
C ILE A 130 -6.18 9.74 0.57
N LEU A 131 -5.42 8.65 0.52
CA LEU A 131 -5.58 7.50 1.38
C LEU A 131 -4.44 7.46 2.39
N ILE A 132 -4.78 7.46 3.67
CA ILE A 132 -3.77 7.24 4.70
C ILE A 132 -3.43 5.77 4.76
N LYS A 133 -2.16 5.42 4.52
CA LYS A 133 -1.70 4.05 4.50
C LYS A 133 -1.21 3.63 5.89
N VAL A 134 -1.79 2.56 6.42
CA VAL A 134 -1.57 2.08 7.80
C VAL A 134 -1.29 0.59 7.79
N ALA A 135 -0.29 0.12 8.54
CA ALA A 135 -0.01 -1.30 8.67
C ALA A 135 -1.18 -2.05 9.32
N GLY A 136 -1.49 -3.23 8.78
CA GLY A 136 -2.59 -4.09 9.25
C GLY A 136 -2.30 -4.81 10.57
N THR A 137 -1.81 -4.09 11.58
CA THR A 137 -1.76 -4.53 12.99
C THR A 137 -3.12 -4.31 13.65
N TRP A 138 -3.37 -4.94 14.82
CA TRP A 138 -4.61 -4.68 15.53
C TRP A 138 -4.75 -3.20 15.89
N GLU A 139 -3.69 -2.60 16.40
CA GLU A 139 -3.62 -1.19 16.79
C GLU A 139 -3.83 -0.25 15.58
N GLY A 140 -3.19 -0.57 14.45
CA GLY A 140 -3.39 0.17 13.20
C GLY A 140 -4.83 0.11 12.71
N ILE A 141 -5.47 -1.07 12.79
CA ILE A 141 -6.88 -1.27 12.43
C ILE A 141 -7.81 -0.45 13.32
N GLN A 142 -7.53 -0.34 14.64
CA GLN A 142 -8.32 0.53 15.53
C GLN A 142 -8.16 2.01 15.17
N ALA A 143 -6.97 2.46 14.77
CA ALA A 143 -6.77 3.82 14.26
C ALA A 143 -7.56 4.05 12.97
N VAL A 144 -7.53 3.09 12.04
CA VAL A 144 -8.30 3.12 10.79
C VAL A 144 -9.80 3.24 11.06
N LYS A 145 -10.35 2.45 11.98
CA LYS A 145 -11.77 2.52 12.36
C LYS A 145 -12.18 3.93 12.78
N LYS A 146 -11.33 4.62 13.55
CA LYS A 146 -11.59 5.98 13.99
C LYS A 146 -11.47 6.98 12.84
N LEU A 147 -10.43 6.87 11.99
CA LEU A 147 -10.20 7.73 10.83
C LEU A 147 -11.35 7.65 9.82
N GLU A 148 -11.77 6.45 9.47
CA GLU A 148 -12.89 6.22 8.54
C GLU A 148 -14.21 6.80 9.09
N SER A 149 -14.45 6.71 10.39
CA SER A 149 -15.64 7.34 11.02
C SER A 149 -15.64 8.88 10.93
N GLU A 150 -14.46 9.49 10.76
CA GLU A 150 -14.28 10.94 10.55
C GLU A 150 -14.20 11.32 9.05
N GLY A 151 -14.39 10.33 8.15
CA GLY A 151 -14.36 10.52 6.69
C GLY A 151 -12.94 10.73 6.16
N ILE A 152 -11.94 10.14 6.82
CA ILE A 152 -10.56 10.03 6.35
C ILE A 152 -10.37 8.61 5.83
N SER A 153 -10.27 8.46 4.51
CA SER A 153 -10.15 7.15 3.88
C SER A 153 -8.76 6.55 4.06
N CYS A 154 -8.73 5.24 4.35
CA CYS A 154 -7.50 4.52 4.68
C CYS A 154 -7.21 3.38 3.71
N ASN A 155 -5.91 3.13 3.51
CA ASN A 155 -5.35 1.97 2.83
C ASN A 155 -4.62 1.09 3.87
N CYS A 156 -5.24 -0.03 4.29
CA CYS A 156 -4.58 -0.96 5.20
C CYS A 156 -3.55 -1.79 4.44
N THR A 157 -2.28 -1.66 4.79
CA THR A 157 -1.15 -2.33 4.12
C THR A 157 -0.54 -3.46 4.96
N LEU A 158 0.41 -4.19 4.39
CA LEU A 158 1.04 -5.36 5.01
C LEU A 158 0.00 -6.41 5.42
N ILE A 159 -0.94 -6.69 4.52
CA ILE A 159 -1.96 -7.71 4.69
C ILE A 159 -1.44 -9.02 4.10
N PHE A 160 -1.35 -10.04 4.94
CA PHE A 160 -0.81 -11.37 4.63
C PHE A 160 -1.78 -12.51 4.99
N SER A 161 -2.96 -12.19 5.55
CA SER A 161 -3.94 -13.20 5.96
C SER A 161 -5.37 -12.72 5.78
N LEU A 162 -6.29 -13.69 5.61
CA LEU A 162 -7.72 -13.39 5.57
C LEU A 162 -8.22 -12.74 6.87
N THR A 163 -7.69 -13.15 8.01
CA THR A 163 -8.08 -12.58 9.31
C THR A 163 -7.75 -11.10 9.40
N GLN A 164 -6.55 -10.68 8.94
CA GLN A 164 -6.20 -9.27 8.86
C GLN A 164 -7.15 -8.51 7.92
N ALA A 165 -7.39 -9.06 6.72
CA ALA A 165 -8.27 -8.46 5.73
C ALA A 165 -9.69 -8.25 6.27
N VAL A 166 -10.27 -9.26 6.94
CA VAL A 166 -11.61 -9.18 7.53
C VAL A 166 -11.66 -8.16 8.65
N ALA A 167 -10.66 -8.12 9.54
CA ALA A 167 -10.60 -7.11 10.60
C ALA A 167 -10.57 -5.68 10.03
N CYS A 168 -9.81 -5.44 8.96
CA CYS A 168 -9.78 -4.15 8.26
C CYS A 168 -11.17 -3.79 7.67
N ALA A 169 -11.82 -4.75 7.02
CA ALA A 169 -13.12 -4.51 6.41
C ALA A 169 -14.22 -4.26 7.45
N GLU A 170 -14.21 -4.98 8.58
CA GLU A 170 -15.13 -4.76 9.71
C GLU A 170 -14.86 -3.43 10.43
N ALA A 171 -13.64 -2.92 10.38
CA ALA A 171 -13.30 -1.57 10.84
C ALA A 171 -13.76 -0.47 9.87
N GLY A 172 -14.28 -0.82 8.69
CA GLY A 172 -14.76 0.12 7.68
C GLY A 172 -13.66 0.67 6.75
N ALA A 173 -12.48 0.04 6.71
CA ALA A 173 -11.39 0.46 5.84
C ALA A 173 -11.86 0.63 4.38
N PHE A 174 -11.56 1.77 3.77
CA PHE A 174 -11.86 2.04 2.37
C PHE A 174 -11.17 1.03 1.45
N LEU A 175 -9.89 0.72 1.71
CA LEU A 175 -9.06 -0.14 0.87
C LEU A 175 -8.09 -0.97 1.71
N ILE A 176 -7.81 -2.19 1.24
CA ILE A 176 -6.72 -3.02 1.75
C ILE A 176 -5.73 -3.34 0.63
N SER A 177 -4.45 -3.45 1.00
CA SER A 177 -3.36 -3.87 0.10
C SER A 177 -2.78 -5.22 0.53
N PRO A 178 -3.40 -6.35 0.15
CA PRO A 178 -2.81 -7.67 0.39
C PRO A 178 -1.59 -7.88 -0.52
N PHE A 179 -0.53 -8.46 0.06
CA PHE A 179 0.74 -8.64 -0.62
C PHE A 179 0.83 -10.03 -1.25
N VAL A 180 1.17 -10.06 -2.54
CA VAL A 180 1.28 -11.30 -3.34
C VAL A 180 2.69 -11.88 -3.23
N GLY A 181 3.66 -11.24 -3.84
CA GLY A 181 4.99 -11.80 -4.01
C GLY A 181 5.78 -11.98 -2.71
N ARG A 182 5.51 -11.20 -1.64
CA ARG A 182 6.15 -11.44 -0.35
C ARG A 182 5.65 -12.74 0.32
N ILE A 183 4.43 -13.16 0.03
CA ILE A 183 3.93 -14.49 0.44
C ILE A 183 4.69 -15.57 -0.32
N LEU A 184 4.78 -15.46 -1.65
CA LEU A 184 5.55 -16.38 -2.49
C LEU A 184 7.01 -16.50 -2.02
N ASP A 185 7.68 -15.37 -1.73
CA ASP A 185 9.05 -15.35 -1.23
C ASP A 185 9.20 -16.18 0.07
N TRP A 186 8.24 -16.03 0.99
CA TRP A 186 8.28 -16.79 2.25
C TRP A 186 8.14 -18.29 2.01
N PHE A 187 7.17 -18.70 1.19
CA PHE A 187 6.95 -20.11 0.90
C PHE A 187 8.13 -20.76 0.16
N LYS A 188 8.71 -20.06 -0.83
CA LYS A 188 9.92 -20.50 -1.52
C LYS A 188 11.12 -20.67 -0.59
N SER A 189 11.22 -19.84 0.45
CA SER A 189 12.34 -19.88 1.39
C SER A 189 12.14 -20.87 2.55
N ASN A 190 10.89 -21.28 2.83
CA ASN A 190 10.58 -22.05 4.05
C ASN A 190 9.94 -23.40 3.77
N THR A 191 9.75 -23.76 2.50
CA THR A 191 9.24 -25.08 2.10
C THR A 191 10.09 -25.67 0.98
N SER A 192 10.02 -27.01 0.80
CA SER A 192 10.68 -27.70 -0.30
C SER A 192 9.82 -27.80 -1.56
N LYS A 193 8.61 -27.23 -1.54
CA LYS A 193 7.68 -27.27 -2.68
C LYS A 193 8.14 -26.26 -3.73
N GLU A 194 8.06 -26.65 -5.00
CA GLU A 194 8.23 -25.74 -6.12
C GLU A 194 6.93 -24.98 -6.39
N TYR A 195 7.07 -23.69 -6.66
CA TYR A 195 5.97 -22.76 -6.92
C TYR A 195 6.12 -22.12 -8.29
N ASP A 196 5.06 -22.19 -9.06
CA ASP A 196 4.91 -21.54 -10.36
C ASP A 196 3.60 -20.72 -10.42
N SER A 197 3.24 -20.27 -11.61
CA SER A 197 2.04 -19.43 -11.81
C SER A 197 0.70 -20.16 -11.53
N SER A 198 0.70 -21.49 -11.46
CA SER A 198 -0.52 -22.29 -11.23
C SER A 198 -0.79 -22.60 -9.76
N ASN A 199 0.21 -22.41 -8.90
CA ASN A 199 0.15 -22.75 -7.47
C ASN A 199 0.79 -21.68 -6.57
N ASP A 200 0.77 -20.43 -7.00
CA ASP A 200 1.33 -19.31 -6.24
C ASP A 200 0.49 -19.01 -4.99
N PRO A 201 1.06 -19.19 -3.77
CA PRO A 201 0.32 -19.01 -2.53
C PRO A 201 -0.05 -17.54 -2.26
N GLY A 202 0.64 -16.59 -2.88
CA GLY A 202 0.29 -15.17 -2.82
C GLY A 202 -0.96 -14.86 -3.63
N VAL A 203 -1.05 -15.42 -4.85
CA VAL A 203 -2.24 -15.34 -5.71
C VAL A 203 -3.43 -15.97 -5.00
N GLU A 204 -3.29 -17.22 -4.51
CA GLU A 204 -4.34 -17.94 -3.77
C GLU A 204 -4.85 -17.13 -2.55
N SER A 205 -3.93 -16.48 -1.83
CA SER A 205 -4.28 -15.65 -0.66
C SER A 205 -5.14 -14.45 -1.05
N VAL A 206 -4.77 -13.73 -2.10
CA VAL A 206 -5.51 -12.54 -2.55
C VAL A 206 -6.85 -12.93 -3.18
N GLU A 207 -6.87 -13.99 -3.98
CA GLU A 207 -8.11 -14.55 -4.52
C GLU A 207 -9.11 -14.90 -3.40
N LYS A 208 -8.65 -15.57 -2.34
CA LYS A 208 -9.46 -15.91 -1.19
C LYS A 208 -10.03 -14.67 -0.48
N ILE A 209 -9.22 -13.61 -0.32
CA ILE A 209 -9.65 -12.34 0.28
C ILE A 209 -10.70 -11.67 -0.61
N TYR A 210 -10.45 -11.57 -1.91
CA TYR A 210 -11.37 -10.99 -2.88
C TYR A 210 -12.71 -11.71 -2.87
N ASN A 211 -12.69 -13.04 -2.99
CA ASN A 211 -13.88 -13.88 -3.00
C ASN A 211 -14.66 -13.74 -1.68
N TYR A 212 -13.98 -13.67 -0.55
CA TYR A 212 -14.62 -13.43 0.74
C TYR A 212 -15.34 -12.08 0.79
N PHE A 213 -14.67 -11.02 0.35
CA PHE A 213 -15.25 -9.67 0.39
C PHE A 213 -16.47 -9.55 -0.52
N LYS A 214 -16.39 -10.08 -1.74
CA LYS A 214 -17.54 -10.06 -2.67
C LYS A 214 -18.69 -10.92 -2.18
N LYS A 215 -18.41 -12.14 -1.68
CA LYS A 215 -19.44 -13.04 -1.14
C LYS A 215 -20.22 -12.43 0.03
N PHE A 216 -19.51 -11.75 0.94
CA PHE A 216 -20.13 -11.17 2.13
C PHE A 216 -20.47 -9.67 2.00
N ASN A 217 -20.43 -9.14 0.77
CA ASN A 217 -20.80 -7.77 0.42
C ASN A 217 -20.03 -6.69 1.18
N PHE A 218 -18.76 -6.92 1.48
CA PHE A 218 -17.87 -5.87 1.99
C PHE A 218 -17.62 -4.83 0.90
N LYS A 219 -17.66 -3.56 1.28
CA LYS A 219 -17.42 -2.43 0.37
C LYS A 219 -15.92 -2.10 0.24
N THR A 220 -15.11 -2.63 1.13
CA THR A 220 -13.66 -2.43 1.13
C THR A 220 -13.06 -2.91 -0.18
N VAL A 221 -12.28 -2.03 -0.82
CA VAL A 221 -11.59 -2.29 -2.08
C VAL A 221 -10.42 -3.22 -1.82
N VAL A 222 -10.24 -4.26 -2.64
CA VAL A 222 -9.07 -5.13 -2.62
C VAL A 222 -8.08 -4.66 -3.67
N MET A 223 -6.90 -4.20 -3.25
CA MET A 223 -5.81 -3.79 -4.12
C MET A 223 -4.62 -4.73 -3.96
N ALA A 224 -4.50 -5.72 -4.85
CA ALA A 224 -3.35 -6.63 -4.84
C ALA A 224 -2.03 -5.85 -5.03
N ALA A 225 -1.00 -6.22 -4.26
CA ALA A 225 0.23 -5.45 -4.15
C ALA A 225 1.50 -6.31 -4.09
N SER A 226 2.65 -5.66 -4.35
CA SER A 226 3.98 -6.27 -4.16
C SER A 226 4.24 -7.49 -5.06
N PHE A 227 3.98 -7.33 -6.35
CA PHE A 227 4.19 -8.37 -7.37
C PHE A 227 5.67 -8.66 -7.63
N ARG A 228 6.00 -9.90 -8.00
CA ARG A 228 7.33 -10.37 -8.42
C ARG A 228 7.44 -10.59 -9.92
N ASN A 229 6.33 -10.93 -10.57
CA ASN A 229 6.27 -11.22 -11.99
C ASN A 229 4.90 -10.82 -12.54
N LYS A 230 4.77 -10.80 -13.86
CA LYS A 230 3.50 -10.43 -14.51
C LYS A 230 2.43 -11.52 -14.43
N GLU A 231 2.82 -12.77 -14.25
CA GLU A 231 1.90 -13.91 -14.11
C GLU A 231 1.04 -13.77 -12.85
N GLU A 232 1.61 -13.27 -11.73
CA GLU A 232 0.84 -12.91 -10.52
C GLU A 232 -0.24 -11.86 -10.84
N ILE A 233 0.09 -10.87 -11.67
CA ILE A 233 -0.85 -9.80 -12.09
C ILE A 233 -1.95 -10.37 -12.98
N ILE A 234 -1.58 -11.19 -13.97
CA ILE A 234 -2.52 -11.82 -14.91
C ILE A 234 -3.49 -12.74 -14.17
N ASN A 235 -3.00 -13.53 -13.20
CA ASN A 235 -3.82 -14.43 -12.40
C ASN A 235 -4.78 -13.71 -11.44
N LEU A 236 -4.53 -12.43 -11.15
CA LEU A 236 -5.41 -11.58 -10.35
C LEU A 236 -6.18 -10.54 -11.19
N ALA A 237 -6.17 -10.67 -12.52
CA ALA A 237 -6.96 -9.81 -13.41
C ALA A 237 -8.45 -9.91 -13.06
N GLY A 238 -9.11 -8.76 -12.89
CA GLY A 238 -10.47 -8.66 -12.34
C GLY A 238 -10.52 -8.33 -10.84
N CYS A 239 -9.39 -8.32 -10.13
CA CYS A 239 -9.29 -7.70 -8.81
C CYS A 239 -9.67 -6.21 -8.91
N ASP A 240 -10.24 -5.64 -7.85
CA ASP A 240 -10.71 -4.25 -7.86
C ASP A 240 -9.60 -3.29 -8.29
N LYS A 241 -8.41 -3.44 -7.70
CA LYS A 241 -7.20 -2.66 -8.04
C LYS A 241 -5.96 -3.54 -7.99
N LEU A 242 -4.95 -3.14 -8.75
CA LEU A 242 -3.63 -3.77 -8.80
C LEU A 242 -2.56 -2.67 -8.73
N THR A 243 -1.77 -2.62 -7.66
CA THR A 243 -0.67 -1.66 -7.56
C THR A 243 0.63 -2.30 -8.03
N ILE A 244 1.12 -1.79 -9.15
CA ILE A 244 2.13 -2.43 -9.99
C ILE A 244 3.36 -1.54 -10.08
N SER A 245 4.55 -2.13 -9.97
CA SER A 245 5.82 -1.42 -10.15
C SER A 245 6.02 -0.97 -11.60
N PRO A 246 6.77 0.13 -11.86
CA PRO A 246 7.05 0.61 -13.22
C PRO A 246 7.65 -0.45 -14.15
N ALA A 247 8.52 -1.32 -13.62
CA ALA A 247 9.14 -2.39 -14.42
C ALA A 247 8.09 -3.40 -14.94
N LEU A 248 7.15 -3.81 -14.11
CA LEU A 248 6.08 -4.73 -14.49
C LEU A 248 5.02 -4.04 -15.36
N LEU A 249 4.75 -2.74 -15.14
CA LEU A 249 3.91 -1.95 -16.05
C LEU A 249 4.51 -1.89 -17.45
N GLU A 250 5.82 -1.71 -17.55
CA GLU A 250 6.53 -1.71 -18.83
C GLU A 250 6.46 -3.07 -19.51
N GLU A 251 6.67 -4.15 -18.77
CA GLU A 251 6.59 -5.52 -19.31
C GLU A 251 5.19 -5.83 -19.86
N LEU A 252 4.12 -5.45 -19.13
CA LEU A 252 2.74 -5.59 -19.59
C LEU A 252 2.45 -4.72 -20.82
N ASN A 253 3.04 -3.52 -20.87
CA ASN A 253 2.87 -2.59 -21.99
C ASN A 253 3.57 -3.04 -23.27
N GLN A 254 4.69 -3.76 -23.14
CA GLN A 254 5.43 -4.32 -24.28
C GLN A 254 4.89 -5.69 -24.74
N THR A 255 4.05 -6.34 -23.94
CA THR A 255 3.48 -7.64 -24.30
C THR A 255 2.12 -7.47 -24.96
N SER A 256 1.96 -7.95 -26.21
CA SER A 256 0.69 -7.97 -26.92
C SER A 256 -0.21 -9.10 -26.40
N GLY A 257 -1.51 -8.85 -26.31
CA GLY A 257 -2.52 -9.86 -25.96
C GLY A 257 -3.67 -9.28 -25.17
N GLU A 258 -4.81 -9.95 -25.25
CA GLU A 258 -5.99 -9.66 -24.41
C GLU A 258 -5.95 -10.51 -23.15
N LEU A 259 -6.36 -9.92 -22.03
CA LEU A 259 -6.46 -10.61 -20.75
C LEU A 259 -7.92 -10.83 -20.40
N GLU A 260 -8.23 -12.04 -19.96
CA GLU A 260 -9.55 -12.38 -19.44
C GLU A 260 -9.58 -12.19 -17.91
N PRO A 261 -10.72 -11.73 -17.36
CA PRO A 261 -10.84 -11.60 -15.91
C PRO A 261 -10.81 -12.97 -15.25
N LYS A 262 -9.90 -13.14 -14.29
CA LYS A 262 -9.79 -14.35 -13.43
C LYS A 262 -10.68 -14.22 -12.19
N LEU A 263 -10.91 -13.00 -11.72
CA LEU A 263 -11.72 -12.70 -10.57
C LEU A 263 -12.98 -11.93 -10.99
N SER A 264 -14.12 -12.29 -10.41
CA SER A 264 -15.38 -11.56 -10.60
C SER A 264 -16.29 -11.72 -9.38
N ALA A 265 -17.18 -10.74 -9.16
CA ALA A 265 -18.16 -10.85 -8.09
C ALA A 265 -19.12 -12.05 -8.29
N GLN A 266 -19.35 -12.46 -9.54
CA GLN A 266 -20.21 -13.59 -9.86
C GLN A 266 -19.56 -14.92 -9.41
N THR A 267 -18.27 -15.14 -9.73
CA THR A 267 -17.56 -16.35 -9.28
C THR A 267 -17.37 -16.38 -7.78
N ALA A 268 -17.14 -15.22 -7.16
CA ALA A 268 -17.05 -15.10 -5.72
C ALA A 268 -18.32 -15.47 -4.96
N SER A 269 -19.50 -15.22 -5.52
CA SER A 269 -20.78 -15.49 -4.87
C SER A 269 -21.05 -16.97 -4.61
N VAL A 270 -20.47 -17.87 -5.43
CA VAL A 270 -20.65 -19.33 -5.32
C VAL A 270 -19.52 -20.04 -4.56
N CYS A 271 -18.50 -19.33 -4.09
CA CYS A 271 -17.41 -19.92 -3.31
C CYS A 271 -17.90 -20.53 -1.99
N GLU A 272 -17.32 -21.64 -1.58
CA GLU A 272 -17.60 -22.28 -0.29
C GLU A 272 -16.82 -21.64 0.87
N LEU A 273 -16.99 -20.33 1.08
CA LEU A 273 -16.38 -19.61 2.20
C LEU A 273 -17.39 -19.40 3.32
N LYS A 274 -16.97 -19.60 4.56
CA LYS A 274 -17.77 -19.33 5.76
C LYS A 274 -17.38 -17.99 6.35
N ARG A 275 -18.37 -17.25 6.88
CA ARG A 275 -18.12 -16.00 7.58
C ARG A 275 -17.33 -16.26 8.85
N ILE A 276 -16.30 -15.47 9.07
CA ILE A 276 -15.49 -15.47 10.30
C ILE A 276 -15.76 -14.19 11.08
N ASN A 277 -15.78 -14.30 12.40
CA ASN A 277 -15.86 -13.14 13.29
C ASN A 277 -14.46 -12.86 13.85
N VAL A 278 -14.05 -11.59 13.78
CA VAL A 278 -12.72 -11.20 14.23
C VAL A 278 -12.84 -10.18 15.35
N ASN A 279 -12.38 -10.57 16.54
CA ASN A 279 -12.12 -9.66 17.66
C ASN A 279 -10.61 -9.65 17.94
N GLU A 280 -10.17 -8.85 18.92
CA GLU A 280 -8.74 -8.72 19.24
C GLU A 280 -8.09 -10.07 19.55
N SER A 281 -8.71 -10.87 20.42
CA SER A 281 -8.15 -12.16 20.83
C SER A 281 -8.02 -13.12 19.64
N SER A 282 -9.08 -13.26 18.82
CA SER A 282 -9.04 -14.13 17.64
C SER A 282 -8.10 -13.59 16.54
N TYR A 283 -8.02 -12.26 16.37
CA TYR A 283 -7.05 -11.65 15.45
C TYR A 283 -5.62 -12.03 15.84
N ARG A 284 -5.24 -11.78 17.11
CA ARG A 284 -3.88 -12.06 17.61
C ARG A 284 -3.56 -13.55 17.55
N TRP A 285 -4.54 -14.40 17.91
CA TRP A 285 -4.37 -15.84 17.88
C TRP A 285 -4.16 -16.37 16.46
N HIS A 286 -5.04 -16.05 15.52
CA HIS A 286 -4.91 -16.52 14.14
C HIS A 286 -3.68 -15.95 13.43
N LEU A 287 -3.27 -14.72 13.76
CA LEU A 287 -2.03 -14.16 13.22
C LEU A 287 -0.81 -14.91 13.78
N ASN A 288 -0.83 -15.28 15.08
CA ASN A 288 0.24 -16.05 15.70
C ASN A 288 0.34 -17.48 15.11
N GLU A 289 -0.79 -18.16 14.88
CA GLU A 289 -0.81 -19.48 14.25
C GLU A 289 -0.32 -19.47 12.81
N ASN A 290 -0.54 -18.38 12.09
CA ASN A 290 -0.08 -18.22 10.71
C ASN A 290 1.37 -17.70 10.68
N GLN A 291 2.34 -18.63 10.68
CA GLN A 291 3.77 -18.31 10.70
C GLN A 291 4.18 -17.35 9.57
N MET A 292 3.68 -17.57 8.36
CA MET A 292 3.98 -16.71 7.22
C MET A 292 3.47 -15.29 7.47
N ALA A 293 2.22 -15.11 7.82
CA ALA A 293 1.62 -13.79 8.01
C ALA A 293 2.25 -13.05 9.20
N SER A 294 2.46 -13.74 10.33
CA SER A 294 3.13 -13.21 11.52
C SER A 294 4.54 -12.72 11.20
N PHE A 295 5.33 -13.55 10.52
CA PHE A 295 6.69 -13.21 10.13
C PHE A 295 6.73 -12.04 9.14
N LYS A 296 5.91 -12.07 8.08
CA LYS A 296 5.93 -11.07 7.01
C LYS A 296 5.37 -9.72 7.43
N LEU A 297 4.39 -9.67 8.34
CA LEU A 297 3.94 -8.42 8.93
C LEU A 297 5.07 -7.76 9.75
N ALA A 298 5.68 -8.52 10.65
CA ALA A 298 6.77 -8.01 11.48
C ALA A 298 8.01 -7.63 10.66
N GLU A 299 8.37 -8.43 9.64
CA GLU A 299 9.45 -8.11 8.70
C GLU A 299 9.15 -6.83 7.92
N GLY A 300 7.92 -6.69 7.39
CA GLY A 300 7.51 -5.53 6.62
C GLY A 300 7.61 -4.22 7.41
N ILE A 301 7.13 -4.22 8.65
CA ILE A 301 7.23 -3.08 9.57
C ILE A 301 8.71 -2.72 9.81
N ARG A 302 9.57 -3.71 10.10
CA ARG A 302 11.02 -3.47 10.31
C ARG A 302 11.71 -2.91 9.07
N LEU A 303 11.39 -3.43 7.88
CA LEU A 303 12.00 -2.96 6.63
C LEU A 303 11.58 -1.53 6.31
N PHE A 304 10.30 -1.20 6.45
CA PHE A 304 9.84 0.18 6.22
C PHE A 304 10.45 1.16 7.23
N ASN A 305 10.53 0.76 8.51
CA ASN A 305 11.22 1.57 9.51
C ASN A 305 12.72 1.75 9.20
N LYS A 306 13.41 0.68 8.75
CA LYS A 306 14.82 0.77 8.36
C LYS A 306 15.03 1.74 7.19
N ASP A 307 14.15 1.76 6.20
CA ASP A 307 14.27 2.68 5.08
C ASP A 307 13.88 4.12 5.49
N MET A 308 12.94 4.30 6.40
CA MET A 308 12.66 5.59 7.02
C MET A 308 13.87 6.13 7.77
N LEU A 309 14.57 5.30 8.55
CA LEU A 309 15.82 5.72 9.24
C LEU A 309 16.90 6.15 8.25
N LYS A 310 17.10 5.42 7.16
CA LYS A 310 18.03 5.84 6.10
C LYS A 310 17.65 7.18 5.46
N LEU A 311 16.34 7.42 5.25
CA LEU A 311 15.86 8.71 4.77
C LEU A 311 16.20 9.83 5.76
N LYS A 312 15.97 9.60 7.06
CA LYS A 312 16.31 10.54 8.13
C LYS A 312 17.81 10.82 8.19
N ASP A 313 18.66 9.81 7.99
CA ASP A 313 20.12 9.99 7.91
C ASP A 313 20.53 10.85 6.70
N LEU A 314 19.89 10.65 5.53
CA LEU A 314 20.12 11.52 4.36
C LEU A 314 19.72 12.98 4.62
N ILE A 315 18.61 13.20 5.31
CA ILE A 315 18.13 14.53 5.69
C ILE A 315 19.12 15.18 6.66
N LEU A 316 19.54 14.44 7.70
CA LEU A 316 20.48 14.93 8.71
C LEU A 316 21.82 15.37 8.09
N ALA A 317 22.30 14.65 7.07
CA ALA A 317 23.53 15.00 6.37
C ALA A 317 23.40 16.29 5.52
N GLN A 318 22.20 16.83 5.33
CA GLN A 318 21.94 18.07 4.55
C GLN A 318 21.55 19.28 5.43
N LEU A 319 21.41 19.09 6.75
CA LEU A 319 21.12 20.15 7.72
C LEU A 319 22.38 20.81 8.23
#